data_760dc3a17b3b37fc95837ad68c28f0ce
#
_entry.id   760dc3a17b3b37fc95837ad68c28f0ce
#
_cell.length_a   1.000
_cell.length_b   1.000
_cell.length_c   1.000
_cell.angle_alpha   90.00
_cell.angle_beta   90.00
_cell.angle_gamma   90.00
#
_symmetry.space_group_name_H-M   'P 1'
#
loop_
_entity.id
_entity.type
_entity.pdbx_description
1 polymer ?
#
loop_
_entity_poly.entity_id
_entity_poly.type
_entity_poly.pdbx_seq_one_letter_code
_entity_poly.pdbx_strand_id
1 'polypeptide(L)'
;MTDRNERKSAQRTQISRREALKLGLAAGVGLTVFGMNARIVFADEGQVLKAAHPAFDQDWSPLRGGGRPFRWNSIWWASPMYFDSEGKIKPYVFTSWESSDNKVWTFKIDPKAVFSDGSKITSADIKGSWEVASMPNTKSQRADQVLSKVQGYKEISGGSANELTGVATPDEGTVVVTLTDVDPIFFMRLANHIAPITKAAQSRGSDGEEVADWYKPDNSPVFSGPFKLTSLDIDAGKLVFEPNENFFGPKPKLARIEITSVEDNVTATSLINSGEFNAHTELVTSTIIQDLGPEFSSGPLIPTSQHFWFNIKRAPMDDPKVRQALIMAIDRDGLFKASYPDGPHKKADQILNSVPGADNSGFEPYPYDPAAAKKLLAESTYGGPERLPKILFVGISAPAIEAAAQFIAEQWRQNLGITAVDMKPQQDSYAGPDQNAVQIFRDDVGTRVPDAVSYLAGCIASTSSNAQNKLGGYKNDNVDAALAEAATKAADDPQRVKLAQDAQNAFRDDWAFIPWYSQAMSRWATKDVKGMEKNLDWQVVAPWDISVG
;
A
#
# COMPACT_ATOMS: atom_id res chain seq x y z
N MET A 1 3.55 43.35 61.48
CA MET A 1 2.16 42.88 61.24
C MET A 1 2.30 41.94 60.03
N THR A 2 2.75 40.74 60.14
CA THR A 2 2.14 39.43 60.47
C THR A 2 0.87 39.17 59.71
N ASP A 3 1.00 38.32 58.69
CA ASP A 3 0.06 37.23 58.61
C ASP A 3 0.66 36.02 57.88
N ARG A 4 0.61 34.88 58.55
CA ARG A 4 1.03 33.56 58.10
C ARG A 4 -0.18 32.89 57.51
N ASN A 5 -0.09 32.43 56.26
CA ASN A 5 -1.05 31.47 55.69
C ASN A 5 -0.40 30.09 55.54
N GLU A 6 -0.91 29.20 56.38
CA GLU A 6 -0.57 27.77 56.40
C GLU A 6 -1.00 27.06 55.12
N ARG A 7 -0.05 26.44 54.46
CA ARG A 7 -0.35 25.46 53.38
C ARG A 7 -0.48 24.07 54.03
N LYS A 8 -1.72 23.58 54.06
CA LYS A 8 -2.00 22.17 54.36
C LYS A 8 -1.53 21.29 53.17
N SER A 9 -0.51 20.46 53.41
CA SER A 9 -0.08 19.41 52.53
C SER A 9 -1.07 18.25 52.54
N ALA A 10 -1.71 17.97 51.39
CA ALA A 10 -2.46 16.75 51.21
C ALA A 10 -1.49 15.57 51.03
N GLN A 11 -1.41 14.74 52.06
CA GLN A 11 -0.75 13.43 51.98
C GLN A 11 -1.55 12.53 51.02
N ARG A 12 -0.97 12.21 49.86
CA ARG A 12 -1.44 11.13 48.98
C ARG A 12 -1.05 9.80 49.61
N THR A 13 -2.03 9.09 50.14
CA THR A 13 -1.87 7.71 50.62
C THR A 13 -1.69 6.81 49.39
N GLN A 14 -0.48 6.30 49.20
CA GLN A 14 -0.23 5.26 48.21
C GLN A 14 -0.80 3.94 48.74
N ILE A 15 -1.85 3.46 48.10
CA ILE A 15 -2.40 2.12 48.37
C ILE A 15 -1.46 1.10 47.70
N SER A 16 -0.97 0.17 48.47
CA SER A 16 -0.09 -0.88 47.96
C SER A 16 -0.85 -1.90 47.10
N ARG A 17 -0.17 -2.49 46.10
CA ARG A 17 -0.77 -3.52 45.22
C ARG A 17 -1.45 -4.67 46.00
N ARG A 18 -1.05 -4.94 47.20
CA ARG A 18 -1.61 -5.99 48.06
C ARG A 18 -2.95 -5.58 48.71
N GLU A 19 -3.19 -4.29 48.88
CA GLU A 19 -4.43 -3.75 49.44
C GLU A 19 -5.50 -3.58 48.32
N ALA A 20 -5.09 -3.25 47.11
CA ALA A 20 -5.97 -3.22 45.95
C ALA A 20 -6.55 -4.60 45.59
N LEU A 21 -5.75 -5.67 45.76
CA LEU A 21 -6.20 -7.05 45.58
C LEU A 21 -7.20 -7.52 46.65
N LYS A 22 -7.12 -6.99 47.88
CA LYS A 22 -8.07 -7.33 48.94
C LYS A 22 -9.41 -6.59 48.80
N LEU A 23 -9.44 -5.43 48.18
CA LEU A 23 -10.65 -4.68 47.91
C LEU A 23 -11.46 -5.25 46.70
N GLY A 24 -10.76 -5.89 45.75
CA GLY A 24 -11.42 -6.58 44.61
C GLY A 24 -12.16 -7.87 44.95
N LEU A 25 -11.79 -8.52 46.07
CA LEU A 25 -12.42 -9.76 46.53
C LEU A 25 -13.65 -9.56 47.44
N ALA A 26 -13.91 -8.34 47.91
CA ALA A 26 -15.06 -8.03 48.81
C ALA A 26 -16.32 -7.57 48.05
N ALA A 27 -16.26 -7.37 46.72
CA ALA A 27 -17.43 -6.92 45.92
C ALA A 27 -18.21 -8.06 45.26
N GLY A 28 -17.96 -9.30 45.66
CA GLY A 28 -18.55 -10.52 45.06
C GLY A 28 -19.74 -11.08 45.78
N VAL A 29 -20.68 -10.26 46.29
CA VAL A 29 -21.99 -10.78 46.76
C VAL A 29 -23.11 -9.78 46.46
N GLY A 30 -23.99 -10.18 45.55
CA GLY A 30 -25.38 -9.73 45.55
C GLY A 30 -25.80 -8.71 44.51
N LEU A 31 -26.13 -9.19 43.34
CA LEU A 31 -27.25 -8.66 42.55
C LEU A 31 -27.78 -9.74 41.58
N THR A 32 -28.63 -10.60 42.12
CA THR A 32 -29.58 -11.37 41.32
C THR A 32 -30.81 -10.52 41.08
N VAL A 33 -30.93 -9.95 39.86
CA VAL A 33 -32.23 -9.52 39.33
C VAL A 33 -32.21 -9.60 37.79
N PHE A 34 -33.09 -10.47 37.27
CA PHE A 34 -33.65 -10.54 35.93
C PHE A 34 -32.77 -10.77 34.69
N GLY A 35 -32.70 -11.99 34.30
CA GLY A 35 -33.02 -12.50 32.95
C GLY A 35 -32.44 -11.80 31.73
N MET A 36 -31.13 -11.67 31.61
CA MET A 36 -30.41 -11.62 30.35
C MET A 36 -29.05 -12.27 30.56
N ASN A 37 -28.86 -13.44 29.96
CA ASN A 37 -27.54 -14.10 29.90
C ASN A 37 -26.61 -13.32 28.97
N ALA A 38 -26.19 -12.13 29.35
CA ALA A 38 -25.01 -11.51 28.80
C ALA A 38 -23.81 -12.21 29.44
N ARG A 39 -23.29 -13.26 28.82
CA ARG A 39 -21.93 -13.70 29.06
C ARG A 39 -21.04 -12.54 28.62
N ILE A 40 -20.58 -11.74 29.57
CA ILE A 40 -19.37 -10.91 29.38
C ILE A 40 -18.24 -11.95 29.23
N VAL A 41 -17.96 -12.32 28.01
CA VAL A 41 -16.73 -13.04 27.67
C VAL A 41 -15.67 -11.95 27.80
N PHE A 42 -14.96 -11.92 28.92
CA PHE A 42 -13.69 -11.19 28.98
C PHE A 42 -12.86 -11.76 27.86
N ALA A 43 -12.49 -10.93 26.91
CA ALA A 43 -11.55 -11.31 25.88
C ALA A 43 -10.27 -11.76 26.60
N ASP A 44 -9.71 -12.88 26.18
CA ASP A 44 -8.48 -13.43 26.71
C ASP A 44 -7.39 -12.34 26.58
N GLU A 45 -6.81 -11.89 27.70
CA GLU A 45 -5.75 -10.87 27.70
C GLU A 45 -4.55 -11.26 26.82
N GLY A 46 -4.44 -12.54 26.44
CA GLY A 46 -3.45 -13.05 25.50
C GLY A 46 -3.66 -12.69 24.03
N GLN A 47 -4.88 -12.29 23.62
CA GLN A 47 -5.21 -12.01 22.21
C GLN A 47 -5.07 -10.50 21.85
N VAL A 48 -3.95 -9.87 22.21
CA VAL A 48 -3.67 -8.46 21.91
C VAL A 48 -2.53 -8.34 20.91
N LEU A 49 -2.83 -7.76 19.73
CA LEU A 49 -1.80 -7.36 18.77
C LEU A 49 -1.24 -5.99 19.17
N LYS A 50 0.02 -5.95 19.57
CA LYS A 50 0.75 -4.71 19.88
C LYS A 50 1.74 -4.43 18.75
N ALA A 51 1.48 -3.40 17.95
CA ALA A 51 2.27 -3.11 16.78
C ALA A 51 3.02 -1.77 16.91
N ALA A 52 4.32 -1.80 16.62
CA ALA A 52 5.09 -0.60 16.39
C ALA A 52 4.78 -0.04 14.98
N HIS A 53 4.66 1.30 14.87
CA HIS A 53 4.43 2.02 13.62
C HIS A 53 5.40 3.21 13.54
N PRO A 54 6.06 3.49 12.39
CA PRO A 54 7.16 4.45 12.37
C PRO A 54 6.75 5.89 12.73
N ALA A 55 5.64 6.38 12.23
CA ALA A 55 5.11 7.69 12.57
C ALA A 55 3.63 7.79 12.22
N PHE A 56 2.91 8.65 12.91
CA PHE A 56 1.51 8.92 12.60
C PHE A 56 1.37 10.16 11.73
N ASP A 57 0.50 10.07 10.73
CA ASP A 57 0.03 11.24 10.02
C ASP A 57 -0.98 12.00 10.88
N GLN A 58 -1.13 13.29 10.66
CA GLN A 58 -2.08 14.13 11.41
C GLN A 58 -3.54 13.80 11.06
N ASP A 59 -3.77 13.22 9.89
CA ASP A 59 -5.09 12.94 9.36
C ASP A 59 -5.29 11.44 9.14
N TRP A 60 -6.33 10.91 9.76
CA TRP A 60 -6.72 9.50 9.69
C TRP A 60 -8.06 9.28 8.99
N SER A 61 -8.57 10.27 8.23
CA SER A 61 -9.78 10.04 7.44
C SER A 61 -9.58 8.86 6.47
N PRO A 62 -10.48 7.86 6.52
CA PRO A 62 -10.40 6.70 5.64
C PRO A 62 -10.63 7.05 4.17
N LEU A 63 -11.31 8.17 3.89
CA LEU A 63 -11.68 8.62 2.55
C LEU A 63 -10.53 9.29 1.80
N ARG A 64 -9.50 9.75 2.50
CA ARG A 64 -8.35 10.41 1.87
C ARG A 64 -7.39 9.45 1.20
N GLY A 65 -7.34 8.20 1.65
CA GLY A 65 -6.56 7.12 1.01
C GLY A 65 -5.07 7.38 0.87
N GLY A 66 -4.54 8.38 1.58
CA GLY A 66 -3.14 8.79 1.54
C GLY A 66 -2.37 8.44 2.79
N GLY A 67 -1.05 8.62 2.73
CA GLY A 67 -0.17 8.43 3.87
C GLY A 67 -0.15 7.01 4.44
N ARG A 68 0.17 6.89 5.71
CA ARG A 68 0.22 5.62 6.46
C ARG A 68 -1.14 5.12 6.94
N PRO A 69 -2.11 6.00 7.29
CA PRO A 69 -3.42 5.58 7.79
C PRO A 69 -4.17 4.62 6.87
N PHE A 70 -4.08 4.81 5.55
CA PHE A 70 -4.81 3.98 4.59
C PHE A 70 -4.47 2.49 4.69
N ARG A 71 -3.28 2.13 5.20
CA ARG A 71 -2.84 0.74 5.38
C ARG A 71 -3.66 -0.01 6.43
N TRP A 72 -4.32 0.72 7.32
CA TRP A 72 -5.13 0.21 8.41
C TRP A 72 -6.63 0.25 8.10
N ASN A 73 -7.05 0.89 6.99
CA ASN A 73 -8.46 1.06 6.65
C ASN A 73 -9.23 -0.26 6.69
N SER A 74 -8.64 -1.37 6.21
CA SER A 74 -9.30 -2.68 6.21
C SER A 74 -9.60 -3.26 7.61
N ILE A 75 -9.03 -2.70 8.67
CA ILE A 75 -9.30 -3.10 10.05
C ILE A 75 -10.63 -2.54 10.53
N TRP A 76 -10.96 -1.31 10.20
CA TRP A 76 -12.13 -0.60 10.71
C TRP A 76 -13.17 -0.24 9.65
N TRP A 77 -12.85 -0.36 8.37
CA TRP A 77 -13.77 -0.11 7.26
C TRP A 77 -13.80 -1.30 6.31
N ALA A 78 -15.01 -1.72 5.94
CA ALA A 78 -15.17 -2.70 4.88
C ALA A 78 -14.98 -2.07 3.51
N SER A 79 -14.38 -2.81 2.59
CA SER A 79 -14.41 -2.53 1.15
C SER A 79 -15.56 -3.31 0.48
N PRO A 80 -15.95 -2.95 -0.74
CA PRO A 80 -16.97 -3.70 -1.47
C PRO A 80 -16.66 -5.21 -1.59
N MET A 81 -15.41 -5.55 -1.86
CA MET A 81 -14.86 -6.90 -1.95
C MET A 81 -13.46 -6.90 -1.37
N TYR A 82 -12.80 -8.05 -1.25
CA TYR A 82 -11.42 -8.13 -0.84
C TYR A 82 -10.64 -9.17 -1.64
N PHE A 83 -9.30 -9.08 -1.65
CA PHE A 83 -8.42 -10.12 -2.16
C PHE A 83 -8.05 -11.07 -1.03
N ASP A 84 -8.05 -12.38 -1.31
CA ASP A 84 -7.43 -13.33 -0.39
C ASP A 84 -5.90 -13.33 -0.52
N SER A 85 -5.22 -14.17 0.27
CA SER A 85 -3.75 -14.28 0.26
C SER A 85 -3.16 -14.78 -1.07
N GLU A 86 -3.99 -15.31 -1.96
CA GLU A 86 -3.60 -15.76 -3.30
C GLU A 86 -3.90 -14.68 -4.38
N GLY A 87 -4.40 -13.51 -3.96
CA GLY A 87 -4.81 -12.44 -4.88
C GLY A 87 -6.14 -12.69 -5.58
N LYS A 88 -6.94 -13.66 -5.10
CA LYS A 88 -8.28 -13.94 -5.65
C LYS A 88 -9.31 -13.04 -4.99
N ILE A 89 -10.23 -12.51 -5.79
CA ILE A 89 -11.36 -11.72 -5.31
C ILE A 89 -12.34 -12.59 -4.51
N LYS A 90 -12.74 -12.06 -3.37
CA LYS A 90 -13.76 -12.65 -2.49
C LYS A 90 -14.90 -11.67 -2.26
N PRO A 91 -16.13 -12.16 -2.15
CA PRO A 91 -17.26 -11.40 -1.66
C PRO A 91 -16.99 -10.80 -0.28
N TYR A 92 -17.47 -9.56 -0.05
CA TYR A 92 -17.43 -8.90 1.26
C TYR A 92 -18.75 -8.18 1.49
N VAL A 93 -18.82 -6.84 1.25
CA VAL A 93 -20.10 -6.13 1.27
C VAL A 93 -20.93 -6.49 0.03
N PHE A 94 -20.29 -6.66 -1.13
CA PHE A 94 -20.94 -7.23 -2.30
C PHE A 94 -20.81 -8.74 -2.34
N THR A 95 -21.95 -9.44 -2.54
CA THR A 95 -22.04 -10.89 -2.68
C THR A 95 -21.91 -11.37 -4.11
N SER A 96 -22.29 -10.53 -5.07
CA SER A 96 -22.18 -10.82 -6.50
C SER A 96 -22.01 -9.55 -7.32
N TRP A 97 -21.44 -9.73 -8.50
CA TRP A 97 -21.24 -8.68 -9.48
C TRP A 97 -21.35 -9.28 -10.89
N GLU A 98 -21.92 -8.52 -11.80
CA GLU A 98 -22.09 -8.94 -13.18
C GLU A 98 -22.03 -7.75 -14.14
N SER A 99 -21.56 -7.99 -15.34
CA SER A 99 -21.58 -7.06 -16.46
C SER A 99 -21.58 -7.84 -17.78
N SER A 100 -22.39 -7.45 -18.75
CA SER A 100 -22.40 -8.07 -20.08
C SER A 100 -21.48 -7.36 -21.08
N ASP A 101 -21.08 -6.13 -20.78
CA ASP A 101 -20.33 -5.24 -21.68
C ASP A 101 -19.06 -4.64 -21.04
N ASN A 102 -18.78 -5.01 -19.78
CA ASN A 102 -17.69 -4.47 -18.97
C ASN A 102 -17.73 -2.94 -18.80
N LYS A 103 -18.89 -2.33 -19.04
CA LYS A 103 -19.13 -0.91 -18.92
C LYS A 103 -20.24 -0.58 -17.93
N VAL A 104 -21.29 -1.41 -17.90
CA VAL A 104 -22.35 -1.32 -16.89
C VAL A 104 -22.24 -2.53 -15.97
N TRP A 105 -21.97 -2.26 -14.70
CA TRP A 105 -21.78 -3.27 -13.66
C TRP A 105 -22.91 -3.24 -12.66
N THR A 106 -23.48 -4.39 -12.33
CA THR A 106 -24.49 -4.54 -11.28
C THR A 106 -23.90 -5.30 -10.12
N PHE A 107 -24.02 -4.73 -8.92
CA PHE A 107 -23.52 -5.30 -7.66
C PHE A 107 -24.68 -5.53 -6.70
N LYS A 108 -24.66 -6.67 -5.99
CA LYS A 108 -25.63 -6.99 -4.94
C LYS A 108 -24.97 -6.94 -3.56
N ILE A 109 -25.57 -6.18 -2.66
CA ILE A 109 -25.12 -6.05 -1.27
C ILE A 109 -25.55 -7.27 -0.47
N ASP A 110 -24.70 -7.76 0.44
CA ASP A 110 -25.05 -8.79 1.40
C ASP A 110 -26.18 -8.30 2.32
N PRO A 111 -27.33 -8.96 2.35
CA PRO A 111 -28.44 -8.56 3.23
C PRO A 111 -28.09 -8.62 4.72
N LYS A 112 -26.95 -9.27 5.08
CA LYS A 112 -26.41 -9.31 6.45
C LYS A 112 -25.46 -8.15 6.73
N ALA A 113 -25.02 -7.42 5.71
CA ALA A 113 -24.09 -6.31 5.88
C ALA A 113 -24.69 -5.21 6.75
N VAL A 114 -24.08 -4.99 7.89
CA VAL A 114 -24.51 -3.98 8.88
C VAL A 114 -23.31 -3.19 9.39
N PHE A 115 -23.57 -1.98 9.82
CA PHE A 115 -22.60 -1.17 10.55
C PHE A 115 -22.50 -1.61 12.03
N SER A 116 -21.55 -1.02 12.74
CA SER A 116 -21.30 -1.32 14.16
C SER A 116 -22.46 -0.92 15.10
N ASP A 117 -23.37 -0.06 14.66
CA ASP A 117 -24.61 0.28 15.37
C ASP A 117 -25.78 -0.67 15.06
N GLY A 118 -25.55 -1.69 14.21
CA GLY A 118 -26.56 -2.65 13.75
C GLY A 118 -27.44 -2.14 12.59
N SER A 119 -27.28 -0.91 12.14
CA SER A 119 -28.00 -0.41 10.95
C SER A 119 -27.45 -1.07 9.68
N LYS A 120 -28.32 -1.30 8.69
CA LYS A 120 -27.94 -1.91 7.42
C LYS A 120 -26.99 -1.01 6.63
N ILE A 121 -26.05 -1.65 5.93
CA ILE A 121 -25.29 -1.00 4.87
C ILE A 121 -26.16 -1.00 3.62
N THR A 122 -26.41 0.17 3.05
CA THR A 122 -27.28 0.36 1.90
C THR A 122 -26.52 0.85 0.67
N SER A 123 -27.15 0.73 -0.50
CA SER A 123 -26.63 1.29 -1.74
C SER A 123 -26.41 2.81 -1.66
N ALA A 124 -27.20 3.53 -0.88
CA ALA A 124 -27.04 4.95 -0.63
C ALA A 124 -25.76 5.25 0.16
N ASP A 125 -25.39 4.40 1.13
CA ASP A 125 -24.14 4.56 1.87
C ASP A 125 -22.93 4.35 0.96
N ILE A 126 -22.97 3.36 0.06
CA ILE A 126 -21.92 3.10 -0.91
C ILE A 126 -21.74 4.28 -1.87
N LYS A 127 -22.85 4.75 -2.46
CA LYS A 127 -22.82 5.92 -3.35
C LYS A 127 -22.28 7.14 -2.62
N GLY A 128 -22.78 7.43 -1.43
CA GLY A 128 -22.35 8.57 -0.62
C GLY A 128 -20.88 8.51 -0.24
N SER A 129 -20.35 7.33 0.14
CA SER A 129 -18.93 7.15 0.44
C SER A 129 -18.04 7.48 -0.76
N TRP A 130 -18.42 7.00 -1.96
CA TRP A 130 -17.66 7.24 -3.18
C TRP A 130 -17.76 8.69 -3.66
N GLU A 131 -18.91 9.33 -3.49
CA GLU A 131 -19.09 10.74 -3.81
C GLU A 131 -18.19 11.61 -2.93
N VAL A 132 -18.22 11.43 -1.61
CA VAL A 132 -17.36 12.17 -0.68
C VAL A 132 -15.87 11.93 -0.99
N ALA A 133 -15.47 10.67 -1.22
CA ALA A 133 -14.08 10.36 -1.59
C ALA A 133 -13.64 11.05 -2.91
N SER A 134 -14.59 11.37 -3.79
CA SER A 134 -14.34 12.04 -5.07
C SER A 134 -14.32 13.57 -4.98
N MET A 135 -14.77 14.17 -3.87
CA MET A 135 -14.83 15.63 -3.71
C MET A 135 -13.45 16.26 -3.59
N PRO A 136 -13.21 17.44 -4.20
CA PRO A 136 -11.89 18.10 -4.14
C PRO A 136 -11.43 18.40 -2.70
N ASN A 137 -12.34 18.77 -1.81
CA ASN A 137 -12.04 19.14 -0.44
C ASN A 137 -11.69 17.93 0.45
N THR A 138 -12.12 16.73 0.09
CA THR A 138 -11.66 15.48 0.73
C THR A 138 -10.17 15.26 0.49
N LYS A 139 -9.61 15.81 -0.60
CA LYS A 139 -8.20 15.66 -0.97
C LYS A 139 -7.75 14.19 -1.02
N SER A 140 -8.64 13.32 -1.50
CA SER A 140 -8.31 11.91 -1.66
C SER A 140 -7.12 11.75 -2.61
N GLN A 141 -6.12 11.04 -2.16
CA GLN A 141 -4.90 10.79 -2.95
C GLN A 141 -5.04 9.58 -3.90
N ARG A 142 -6.15 8.84 -3.79
CA ARG A 142 -6.28 7.55 -4.48
C ARG A 142 -7.68 7.22 -5.00
N ALA A 143 -8.68 8.08 -4.80
CA ALA A 143 -10.03 7.82 -5.30
C ALA A 143 -10.05 7.67 -6.84
N ASP A 144 -9.17 8.38 -7.52
CA ASP A 144 -8.97 8.29 -8.98
C ASP A 144 -8.57 6.88 -9.44
N GLN A 145 -7.80 6.13 -8.64
CA GLN A 145 -7.37 4.78 -8.98
C GLN A 145 -8.53 3.78 -9.03
N VAL A 146 -9.62 4.08 -8.32
CA VAL A 146 -10.82 3.24 -8.25
C VAL A 146 -11.97 3.83 -9.07
N LEU A 147 -12.22 5.14 -8.97
CA LEU A 147 -13.44 5.78 -9.44
C LEU A 147 -13.28 6.61 -10.72
N SER A 148 -12.06 6.82 -11.23
CA SER A 148 -11.82 7.73 -12.37
C SER A 148 -12.59 7.40 -13.65
N LYS A 149 -12.97 6.14 -13.83
CA LYS A 149 -13.79 5.69 -14.98
C LYS A 149 -15.29 5.72 -14.69
N VAL A 150 -15.75 6.01 -13.49
CA VAL A 150 -17.17 6.14 -13.17
C VAL A 150 -17.70 7.45 -13.77
N GLN A 151 -18.84 7.40 -14.46
CA GLN A 151 -19.45 8.62 -15.01
C GLN A 151 -19.77 9.62 -13.89
N GLY A 152 -19.44 10.89 -14.13
CA GLY A 152 -19.58 11.96 -13.15
C GLY A 152 -18.35 12.16 -12.25
N TYR A 153 -17.35 11.28 -12.29
CA TYR A 153 -16.15 11.43 -11.46
C TYR A 153 -15.36 12.71 -11.77
N LYS A 154 -15.16 13.02 -13.06
CA LYS A 154 -14.43 14.23 -13.47
C LYS A 154 -15.13 15.51 -13.01
N GLU A 155 -16.44 15.53 -13.09
CA GLU A 155 -17.27 16.66 -12.67
C GLU A 155 -17.17 16.88 -11.16
N ILE A 156 -17.25 15.80 -10.35
CA ILE A 156 -17.10 15.91 -8.90
C ILE A 156 -15.67 16.33 -8.54
N SER A 157 -14.67 15.62 -9.06
CA SER A 157 -13.26 15.89 -8.72
C SER A 157 -12.80 17.27 -9.22
N GLY A 158 -13.46 17.83 -10.22
CA GLY A 158 -13.29 19.21 -10.69
C GLY A 158 -14.12 20.25 -9.93
N GLY A 159 -14.95 19.84 -8.97
CA GLY A 159 -15.79 20.73 -8.16
C GLY A 159 -17.00 21.32 -8.90
N SER A 160 -17.39 20.76 -10.07
CA SER A 160 -18.54 21.23 -10.85
C SER A 160 -19.83 20.45 -10.59
N ALA A 161 -19.75 19.34 -9.84
CA ALA A 161 -20.87 18.52 -9.40
C ALA A 161 -20.61 17.96 -8.00
N ASN A 162 -21.64 17.38 -7.39
CA ASN A 162 -21.57 16.70 -6.09
C ASN A 162 -22.17 15.28 -6.12
N GLU A 163 -22.46 14.75 -7.31
CA GLU A 163 -23.03 13.42 -7.50
C GLU A 163 -22.30 12.64 -8.59
N LEU A 164 -22.06 11.35 -8.33
CA LEU A 164 -21.60 10.37 -9.32
C LEU A 164 -22.80 9.94 -10.18
N THR A 165 -22.99 10.57 -11.33
CA THR A 165 -24.11 10.28 -12.22
C THR A 165 -24.12 8.85 -12.75
N GLY A 166 -22.95 8.21 -12.77
CA GLY A 166 -22.79 6.79 -13.14
C GLY A 166 -23.15 5.81 -12.02
N VAL A 167 -23.49 6.25 -10.80
CA VAL A 167 -23.87 5.35 -9.71
C VAL A 167 -25.35 5.46 -9.43
N ALA A 168 -26.11 4.43 -9.83
CA ALA A 168 -27.53 4.31 -9.54
C ALA A 168 -27.78 3.33 -8.39
N THR A 169 -28.77 3.65 -7.56
CA THR A 169 -29.18 2.88 -6.38
C THR A 169 -30.66 2.53 -6.49
N PRO A 170 -31.05 1.56 -7.38
CA PRO A 170 -32.45 1.26 -7.69
C PRO A 170 -33.22 0.73 -6.48
N ASP A 171 -32.54 0.10 -5.56
CA ASP A 171 -33.05 -0.36 -4.27
C ASP A 171 -31.92 -0.36 -3.22
N GLU A 172 -32.24 -0.61 -1.93
CA GLU A 172 -31.26 -0.59 -0.85
C GLU A 172 -30.14 -1.63 -0.98
N GLY A 173 -30.37 -2.72 -1.73
CA GLY A 173 -29.45 -3.87 -1.87
C GLY A 173 -28.71 -3.89 -3.20
N THR A 174 -28.93 -2.93 -4.10
CA THR A 174 -28.38 -2.96 -5.46
C THR A 174 -27.66 -1.67 -5.80
N VAL A 175 -26.43 -1.80 -6.30
CA VAL A 175 -25.65 -0.69 -6.88
C VAL A 175 -25.40 -0.99 -8.34
N VAL A 176 -25.75 -0.05 -9.24
CA VAL A 176 -25.45 -0.14 -10.67
C VAL A 176 -24.43 0.95 -11.00
N VAL A 177 -23.29 0.56 -11.57
CA VAL A 177 -22.22 1.48 -11.93
C VAL A 177 -22.05 1.53 -13.44
N THR A 178 -22.16 2.72 -14.01
CA THR A 178 -21.89 2.99 -15.43
C THR A 178 -20.53 3.68 -15.57
N LEU A 179 -19.67 3.09 -16.38
CA LEU A 179 -18.33 3.61 -16.64
C LEU A 179 -18.31 4.48 -17.91
N THR A 180 -17.34 5.36 -18.04
CA THR A 180 -17.07 6.13 -19.27
C THR A 180 -16.55 5.21 -20.38
N ASP A 181 -15.72 4.24 -20.01
CA ASP A 181 -15.07 3.31 -20.92
C ASP A 181 -15.17 1.87 -20.40
N VAL A 182 -14.96 0.90 -21.28
CA VAL A 182 -14.87 -0.51 -20.91
C VAL A 182 -13.76 -0.74 -19.88
N ASP A 183 -14.07 -1.43 -18.80
CA ASP A 183 -13.09 -1.88 -17.80
C ASP A 183 -13.44 -3.29 -17.27
N PRO A 184 -12.89 -4.34 -17.87
CA PRO A 184 -13.18 -5.73 -17.48
C PRO A 184 -12.73 -6.08 -16.06
N ILE A 185 -11.88 -5.25 -15.46
CA ILE A 185 -11.35 -5.45 -14.10
C ILE A 185 -11.86 -4.40 -13.10
N PHE A 186 -12.89 -3.66 -13.43
CA PHE A 186 -13.45 -2.63 -12.54
C PHE A 186 -13.80 -3.21 -11.15
N PHE A 187 -14.41 -4.40 -11.12
CA PHE A 187 -14.71 -5.08 -9.86
C PHE A 187 -13.46 -5.37 -9.01
N MET A 188 -12.29 -5.60 -9.64
CA MET A 188 -11.03 -5.79 -8.91
C MET A 188 -10.56 -4.50 -8.24
N ARG A 189 -10.83 -3.34 -8.84
CA ARG A 189 -10.48 -2.04 -8.24
C ARG A 189 -11.26 -1.79 -6.96
N LEU A 190 -12.52 -2.26 -6.91
CA LEU A 190 -13.39 -2.13 -5.74
C LEU A 190 -13.00 -3.05 -4.58
N ALA A 191 -12.17 -4.07 -4.81
CA ALA A 191 -11.62 -4.90 -3.75
C ALA A 191 -10.51 -4.20 -2.92
N ASN A 192 -10.19 -2.98 -3.29
CA ASN A 192 -9.17 -2.21 -2.59
C ASN A 192 -9.78 -1.42 -1.42
N HIS A 193 -9.09 -1.42 -0.28
CA HIS A 193 -9.44 -0.63 0.91
C HIS A 193 -9.39 0.90 0.69
N ILE A 194 -9.04 1.35 -0.51
CA ILE A 194 -9.10 2.77 -0.94
C ILE A 194 -10.55 3.24 -1.15
N ALA A 195 -11.49 2.32 -1.33
CA ALA A 195 -12.92 2.62 -1.45
C ALA A 195 -13.69 2.13 -0.20
N PRO A 196 -13.39 2.66 1.01
CA PRO A 196 -14.04 2.23 2.24
C PRO A 196 -15.51 2.59 2.21
N ILE A 197 -16.34 1.72 2.79
CA ILE A 197 -17.76 1.94 2.93
C ILE A 197 -18.02 2.59 4.29
N THR A 198 -18.48 3.84 4.25
CA THR A 198 -18.78 4.64 5.43
C THR A 198 -20.29 4.88 5.53
N LYS A 199 -20.79 5.23 6.71
CA LYS A 199 -22.18 5.65 6.86
C LYS A 199 -22.34 7.06 6.29
N ALA A 200 -22.99 7.18 5.13
CA ALA A 200 -23.10 8.44 4.40
C ALA A 200 -23.66 9.59 5.26
N ALA A 201 -24.62 9.29 6.13
CA ALA A 201 -25.20 10.26 7.06
C ALA A 201 -24.21 10.85 8.07
N GLN A 202 -23.03 10.23 8.29
CA GLN A 202 -21.98 10.73 9.18
C GLN A 202 -20.82 11.34 8.42
N SER A 203 -20.41 10.73 7.32
CA SER A 203 -19.21 11.14 6.58
C SER A 203 -19.47 12.29 5.60
N ARG A 204 -20.74 12.50 5.18
CA ARG A 204 -21.12 13.47 4.16
C ARG A 204 -21.99 14.58 4.74
N GLY A 205 -21.54 15.83 4.58
CA GLY A 205 -22.31 17.02 4.91
C GLY A 205 -23.45 17.31 3.93
N SER A 206 -24.33 18.25 4.28
CA SER A 206 -25.43 18.68 3.43
C SER A 206 -24.98 19.39 2.15
N ASP A 207 -23.75 19.87 2.12
CA ASP A 207 -23.06 20.47 0.97
C ASP A 207 -22.40 19.41 0.06
N GLY A 208 -22.43 18.14 0.46
CA GLY A 208 -21.79 17.02 -0.23
C GLY A 208 -20.34 16.76 0.19
N GLU A 209 -19.75 17.66 0.97
CA GLU A 209 -18.36 17.60 1.42
C GLU A 209 -18.17 16.62 2.59
N GLU A 210 -16.91 16.25 2.85
CA GLU A 210 -16.56 15.43 4.01
C GLU A 210 -16.77 16.22 5.30
N VAL A 211 -17.52 15.63 6.24
CA VAL A 211 -17.68 16.19 7.59
C VAL A 211 -16.33 16.09 8.33
N ALA A 212 -15.87 17.21 8.89
CA ALA A 212 -14.60 17.24 9.60
C ALA A 212 -14.59 16.27 10.79
N ASP A 213 -13.50 15.51 10.93
CA ASP A 213 -13.23 14.64 12.07
C ASP A 213 -14.33 13.60 12.40
N TRP A 214 -15.26 13.36 11.48
CA TRP A 214 -16.38 12.44 11.67
C TRP A 214 -15.97 11.03 12.13
N TYR A 215 -14.77 10.58 11.76
CA TYR A 215 -14.21 9.26 12.07
C TYR A 215 -13.56 9.15 13.45
N LYS A 216 -13.36 10.26 14.16
CA LYS A 216 -12.72 10.27 15.48
C LYS A 216 -13.65 9.71 16.54
N PRO A 217 -13.13 8.96 17.54
CA PRO A 217 -13.96 8.33 18.59
C PRO A 217 -14.92 9.30 19.31
N ASP A 218 -14.49 10.55 19.53
CA ASP A 218 -15.29 11.59 20.20
C ASP A 218 -16.57 11.96 19.44
N ASN A 219 -16.60 11.70 18.12
CA ASN A 219 -17.77 11.93 17.26
C ASN A 219 -18.66 10.68 17.11
N SER A 220 -18.41 9.64 17.91
CA SER A 220 -19.19 8.40 17.91
C SER A 220 -19.37 7.79 16.51
N PRO A 221 -18.29 7.55 15.76
CA PRO A 221 -18.39 7.04 14.40
C PRO A 221 -18.98 5.63 14.36
N VAL A 222 -19.63 5.34 13.25
CA VAL A 222 -20.22 4.03 12.97
C VAL A 222 -19.36 3.32 11.92
N PHE A 223 -18.83 2.17 12.28
CA PHE A 223 -17.84 1.43 11.49
C PHE A 223 -18.47 0.30 10.67
N SER A 224 -17.93 0.02 9.50
CA SER A 224 -18.32 -1.13 8.67
C SER A 224 -17.40 -2.34 8.79
N GLY A 225 -16.20 -2.16 9.33
CA GLY A 225 -15.16 -3.20 9.40
C GLY A 225 -15.24 -4.07 10.66
N PRO A 226 -14.30 -5.06 10.78
CA PRO A 226 -14.27 -6.03 11.88
C PRO A 226 -13.89 -5.44 13.24
N PHE A 227 -13.24 -4.28 13.26
CA PHE A 227 -12.89 -3.57 14.50
C PHE A 227 -13.41 -2.14 14.47
N LYS A 228 -13.51 -1.54 15.65
CA LYS A 228 -13.87 -0.15 15.90
C LYS A 228 -12.67 0.58 16.47
N LEU A 229 -12.37 1.77 16.00
CA LEU A 229 -11.39 2.65 16.62
C LEU A 229 -11.97 3.21 17.91
N THR A 230 -11.42 2.85 19.07
CA THR A 230 -11.89 3.27 20.39
C THR A 230 -11.03 4.35 21.02
N SER A 231 -9.78 4.51 20.54
CA SER A 231 -8.90 5.59 20.96
C SER A 231 -8.02 6.04 19.79
N LEU A 232 -7.90 7.35 19.62
CA LEU A 232 -7.02 8.01 18.66
C LEU A 232 -6.31 9.16 19.37
N ASP A 233 -5.07 8.95 19.77
CA ASP A 233 -4.20 9.96 20.35
C ASP A 233 -2.99 10.16 19.43
N ILE A 234 -3.09 11.14 18.55
CA ILE A 234 -2.05 11.45 17.56
C ILE A 234 -0.80 11.99 18.26
N ASP A 235 -0.97 12.83 19.28
CA ASP A 235 0.15 13.47 19.98
C ASP A 235 0.94 12.45 20.83
N ALA A 236 0.26 11.51 21.47
CA ALA A 236 0.89 10.40 22.15
C ALA A 236 1.31 9.26 21.21
N GLY A 237 0.96 9.33 19.92
CA GLY A 237 1.25 8.32 18.93
C GLY A 237 0.59 6.97 19.24
N LYS A 238 -0.68 6.96 19.68
CA LYS A 238 -1.38 5.73 20.09
C LYS A 238 -2.74 5.57 19.46
N LEU A 239 -3.02 4.38 18.96
CA LEU A 239 -4.32 3.93 18.45
C LEU A 239 -4.74 2.65 19.15
N VAL A 240 -6.03 2.53 19.44
CA VAL A 240 -6.62 1.32 20.00
C VAL A 240 -7.86 0.94 19.21
N PHE A 241 -7.91 -0.32 18.80
CA PHE A 241 -9.05 -0.91 18.14
C PHE A 241 -9.60 -2.07 18.94
N GLU A 242 -10.91 -2.19 19.02
CA GLU A 242 -11.63 -3.29 19.67
C GLU A 242 -12.57 -3.97 18.66
N PRO A 243 -12.88 -5.26 18.84
CA PRO A 243 -13.78 -5.98 17.95
C PRO A 243 -15.11 -5.25 17.75
N ASN A 244 -15.61 -5.27 16.53
CA ASN A 244 -16.95 -4.87 16.19
C ASN A 244 -17.88 -6.07 16.40
N GLU A 245 -18.67 -6.06 17.46
CA GLU A 245 -19.55 -7.18 17.81
C GLU A 245 -20.68 -7.40 16.79
N ASN A 246 -21.07 -6.35 16.06
CA ASN A 246 -22.07 -6.42 15.00
C ASN A 246 -21.48 -6.71 13.62
N PHE A 247 -20.15 -6.98 13.55
CA PHE A 247 -19.53 -7.27 12.27
C PHE A 247 -20.18 -8.47 11.59
N PHE A 248 -20.63 -8.27 10.34
CA PHE A 248 -21.38 -9.27 9.57
C PHE A 248 -20.51 -10.40 8.98
N GLY A 249 -19.20 -10.24 8.99
CA GLY A 249 -18.21 -11.23 8.52
C GLY A 249 -17.76 -12.19 9.64
N PRO A 250 -16.63 -12.91 9.44
CA PRO A 250 -16.07 -13.77 10.45
C PRO A 250 -15.70 -13.02 11.73
N LYS A 251 -16.00 -13.60 12.90
CA LYS A 251 -15.70 -12.97 14.19
C LYS A 251 -14.18 -12.78 14.36
N PRO A 252 -13.72 -11.57 14.69
CA PRO A 252 -12.31 -11.33 15.00
C PRO A 252 -11.80 -12.20 16.15
N LYS A 253 -10.59 -12.73 15.99
CA LYS A 253 -9.93 -13.55 17.03
C LYS A 253 -9.23 -12.69 18.06
N LEU A 254 -8.71 -11.52 17.65
CA LEU A 254 -8.05 -10.60 18.56
C LEU A 254 -9.07 -9.92 19.49
N ALA A 255 -8.69 -9.78 20.73
CA ALA A 255 -9.39 -8.99 21.73
C ALA A 255 -9.16 -7.48 21.54
N ARG A 256 -7.99 -7.10 21.05
CA ARG A 256 -7.60 -5.70 20.87
C ARG A 256 -6.41 -5.59 19.91
N ILE A 257 -6.33 -4.46 19.21
CA ILE A 257 -5.16 -4.05 18.44
C ILE A 257 -4.69 -2.71 19.02
N GLU A 258 -3.45 -2.66 19.44
CA GLU A 258 -2.77 -1.46 19.93
C GLU A 258 -1.66 -1.09 18.96
N ILE A 259 -1.69 0.12 18.42
CA ILE A 259 -0.65 0.64 17.54
C ILE A 259 0.04 1.80 18.23
N THR A 260 1.35 1.74 18.33
CA THR A 260 2.16 2.81 18.93
C THR A 260 3.17 3.33 17.91
N SER A 261 3.26 4.65 17.81
CA SER A 261 4.26 5.31 16.98
C SER A 261 5.65 5.17 17.62
N VAL A 262 6.58 4.61 16.84
CA VAL A 262 8.01 4.51 17.22
C VAL A 262 8.80 4.86 15.96
N GLU A 263 9.25 6.10 15.87
CA GLU A 263 9.89 6.64 14.65
C GLU A 263 11.25 6.00 14.36
N ASP A 264 12.01 5.70 15.41
CA ASP A 264 13.33 5.10 15.28
C ASP A 264 13.25 3.58 15.19
N ASN A 265 13.74 3.04 14.08
CA ASN A 265 13.67 1.62 13.79
C ASN A 265 14.50 0.75 14.76
N VAL A 266 15.61 1.27 15.28
CA VAL A 266 16.46 0.53 16.25
C VAL A 266 15.72 0.40 17.58
N THR A 267 15.06 1.49 18.00
CA THR A 267 14.17 1.49 19.17
C THR A 267 13.00 0.53 18.99
N ALA A 268 12.33 0.56 17.85
CA ALA A 268 11.22 -0.36 17.54
C ALA A 268 11.68 -1.83 17.62
N THR A 269 12.84 -2.15 17.04
CA THR A 269 13.44 -3.49 17.09
C THR A 269 13.75 -3.92 18.52
N SER A 270 14.32 -3.04 19.33
CA SER A 270 14.62 -3.33 20.73
C SER A 270 13.35 -3.62 21.54
N LEU A 271 12.27 -2.87 21.31
CA LEU A 271 10.98 -3.06 21.97
C LEU A 271 10.28 -4.36 21.52
N ILE A 272 10.45 -4.76 20.27
CA ILE A 272 9.99 -6.05 19.76
C ILE A 272 10.78 -7.19 20.43
N ASN A 273 12.11 -7.11 20.43
CA ASN A 273 12.97 -8.13 21.04
C ASN A 273 12.75 -8.28 22.55
N SER A 274 12.31 -7.22 23.24
CA SER A 274 11.93 -7.27 24.66
C SER A 274 10.53 -7.83 24.91
N GLY A 275 9.73 -8.06 23.86
CA GLY A 275 8.34 -8.52 23.96
C GLY A 275 7.33 -7.42 24.28
N GLU A 276 7.71 -6.14 24.22
CA GLU A 276 6.78 -5.01 24.38
C GLU A 276 5.82 -4.92 23.18
N PHE A 277 6.34 -5.16 21.98
CA PHE A 277 5.55 -5.31 20.75
C PHE A 277 5.69 -6.71 20.17
N ASN A 278 4.66 -7.19 19.49
CA ASN A 278 4.66 -8.45 18.78
C ASN A 278 4.49 -8.29 17.25
N ALA A 279 4.43 -7.06 16.76
CA ALA A 279 4.39 -6.76 15.33
C ALA A 279 5.05 -5.40 15.00
N HIS A 280 5.48 -5.26 13.75
CA HIS A 280 5.91 -4.00 13.13
C HIS A 280 5.19 -3.80 11.79
N THR A 281 4.77 -2.58 11.48
CA THR A 281 3.84 -2.31 10.39
C THR A 281 4.45 -1.71 9.14
N GLU A 282 5.73 -1.44 9.17
CA GLU A 282 6.44 -0.78 8.07
C GLU A 282 7.58 -1.62 7.49
N LEU A 283 8.10 -1.12 6.38
CA LEU A 283 9.29 -1.63 5.70
C LEU A 283 10.45 -1.76 6.69
N VAL A 284 10.81 -2.99 6.95
CA VAL A 284 11.97 -3.30 7.78
C VAL A 284 13.18 -3.39 6.85
N THR A 285 14.20 -2.60 7.11
CA THR A 285 15.45 -2.65 6.37
C THR A 285 16.18 -3.97 6.64
N SER A 286 17.09 -4.38 5.75
CA SER A 286 17.91 -5.58 5.94
C SER A 286 18.66 -5.60 7.27
N THR A 287 19.09 -4.44 7.76
CA THR A 287 19.76 -4.32 9.05
C THR A 287 18.84 -4.70 10.22
N ILE A 288 17.59 -4.24 10.18
CA ILE A 288 16.59 -4.58 11.21
C ILE A 288 16.23 -6.07 11.15
N ILE A 289 16.16 -6.64 9.95
CA ILE A 289 15.89 -8.08 9.76
C ILE A 289 16.96 -8.94 10.47
N GLN A 290 18.21 -8.56 10.37
CA GLN A 290 19.30 -9.25 11.05
C GLN A 290 19.20 -9.14 12.57
N ASP A 291 18.77 -7.99 13.06
CA ASP A 291 18.62 -7.72 14.49
C ASP A 291 17.38 -8.39 15.13
N LEU A 292 16.35 -8.70 14.33
CA LEU A 292 15.13 -9.36 14.82
C LEU A 292 15.29 -10.86 15.07
N GLY A 293 16.35 -11.48 14.53
CA GLY A 293 16.61 -12.91 14.70
C GLY A 293 15.59 -13.84 14.00
N PRO A 294 15.74 -15.18 14.14
CA PRO A 294 14.96 -16.18 13.40
C PRO A 294 13.52 -16.37 13.88
N GLU A 295 13.14 -15.71 14.97
CA GLU A 295 11.79 -15.82 15.52
C GLU A 295 10.73 -15.08 14.68
N PHE A 296 11.12 -14.20 13.79
CA PHE A 296 10.23 -13.31 13.06
C PHE A 296 9.93 -13.81 11.65
N SER A 297 8.72 -13.55 11.18
CA SER A 297 8.28 -13.88 9.82
C SER A 297 7.89 -12.61 9.07
N SER A 298 8.28 -12.52 7.80
CA SER A 298 7.74 -11.54 6.87
C SER A 298 6.54 -12.11 6.11
N GLY A 299 5.69 -11.23 5.59
CA GLY A 299 4.65 -11.61 4.67
C GLY A 299 5.16 -12.00 3.27
N PRO A 300 4.27 -12.33 2.32
CA PRO A 300 4.60 -12.72 0.96
C PRO A 300 5.22 -11.56 0.15
N LEU A 301 5.70 -11.87 -1.06
CA LEU A 301 6.02 -10.84 -2.04
C LEU A 301 4.77 -10.04 -2.38
N ILE A 302 4.91 -8.73 -2.44
CA ILE A 302 3.87 -7.82 -2.88
C ILE A 302 4.06 -7.51 -4.37
N PRO A 303 3.01 -7.11 -5.09
CA PRO A 303 3.11 -6.76 -6.50
C PRO A 303 3.77 -5.39 -6.68
N THR A 304 4.99 -5.28 -6.21
CA THR A 304 5.85 -4.10 -6.29
C THR A 304 7.27 -4.53 -6.60
N SER A 305 7.82 -3.98 -7.67
CA SER A 305 9.21 -4.19 -8.06
C SER A 305 9.97 -2.87 -8.04
N GLN A 306 11.23 -2.95 -7.69
CA GLN A 306 12.15 -1.82 -7.55
C GLN A 306 13.13 -1.82 -8.70
N HIS A 307 13.31 -0.67 -9.32
CA HIS A 307 14.12 -0.52 -10.53
C HIS A 307 14.89 0.81 -10.52
N PHE A 308 15.89 0.89 -11.42
CA PHE A 308 16.52 2.14 -11.80
C PHE A 308 16.09 2.46 -13.24
N TRP A 309 15.33 3.54 -13.42
CA TRP A 309 14.73 3.95 -14.68
C TRP A 309 15.63 4.91 -15.42
N PHE A 310 15.86 4.68 -16.70
CA PHE A 310 16.65 5.57 -17.54
C PHE A 310 15.79 6.65 -18.20
N ASN A 311 16.17 7.91 -18.02
CA ASN A 311 15.60 9.00 -18.78
C ASN A 311 16.16 8.96 -20.22
N ILE A 312 15.48 8.27 -21.10
CA ILE A 312 15.97 7.96 -22.46
C ILE A 312 16.10 9.18 -23.40
N LYS A 313 15.63 10.35 -22.97
CA LYS A 313 15.82 11.62 -23.71
C LYS A 313 17.03 12.41 -23.23
N ARG A 314 17.73 11.95 -22.21
CA ARG A 314 18.86 12.65 -21.62
C ARG A 314 20.17 11.98 -21.97
N ALA A 315 21.10 12.75 -22.48
CA ALA A 315 22.47 12.30 -22.68
C ALA A 315 23.08 11.79 -21.36
N PRO A 316 23.73 10.64 -21.31
CA PRO A 316 24.00 9.75 -22.44
C PRO A 316 22.95 8.63 -22.65
N MET A 317 21.81 8.66 -21.94
CA MET A 317 20.77 7.62 -22.03
C MET A 317 19.93 7.72 -23.33
N ASP A 318 20.12 8.76 -24.12
CA ASP A 318 19.52 8.92 -25.46
C ASP A 318 20.11 7.95 -26.49
N ASP A 319 21.34 7.45 -26.27
CA ASP A 319 21.96 6.43 -27.13
C ASP A 319 21.61 5.00 -26.65
N PRO A 320 20.93 4.18 -27.47
CA PRO A 320 20.61 2.80 -27.11
C PRO A 320 21.83 1.94 -26.80
N LYS A 321 22.97 2.14 -27.50
CA LYS A 321 24.20 1.38 -27.25
C LYS A 321 24.80 1.70 -25.87
N VAL A 322 24.64 2.94 -25.40
CA VAL A 322 25.04 3.31 -24.04
C VAL A 322 24.16 2.60 -23.02
N ARG A 323 22.84 2.62 -23.19
CA ARG A 323 21.92 1.93 -22.26
C ARG A 323 22.23 0.43 -22.18
N GLN A 324 22.43 -0.23 -23.35
CA GLN A 324 22.82 -1.63 -23.42
C GLN A 324 24.13 -1.88 -22.69
N ALA A 325 25.15 -1.08 -22.96
CA ALA A 325 26.46 -1.21 -22.32
C ALA A 325 26.38 -1.06 -20.80
N LEU A 326 25.64 -0.07 -20.31
CA LEU A 326 25.47 0.18 -18.88
C LEU A 326 24.79 -0.99 -18.17
N ILE A 327 23.75 -1.59 -18.78
CA ILE A 327 23.02 -2.72 -18.19
C ILE A 327 23.84 -4.00 -18.24
N MET A 328 24.47 -4.30 -19.39
CA MET A 328 25.27 -5.52 -19.57
C MET A 328 26.55 -5.53 -18.73
N ALA A 329 27.01 -4.39 -18.25
CA ALA A 329 28.17 -4.26 -17.39
C ALA A 329 27.89 -4.53 -15.91
N ILE A 330 26.64 -4.84 -15.51
CA ILE A 330 26.24 -5.01 -14.11
C ILE A 330 25.99 -6.49 -13.83
N ASP A 331 26.71 -7.05 -12.86
CA ASP A 331 26.36 -8.31 -12.19
C ASP A 331 25.12 -8.09 -11.30
N ARG A 332 23.95 -8.52 -11.78
CA ARG A 332 22.69 -8.30 -11.05
C ARG A 332 22.52 -9.18 -9.81
N ASP A 333 23.20 -10.34 -9.76
CA ASP A 333 23.25 -11.15 -8.54
C ASP A 333 24.09 -10.46 -7.47
N GLY A 334 25.22 -9.88 -7.87
CA GLY A 334 26.05 -9.04 -7.01
C GLY A 334 25.31 -7.77 -6.55
N LEU A 335 24.57 -7.11 -7.44
CA LEU A 335 23.78 -5.94 -7.13
C LEU A 335 22.72 -6.22 -6.04
N PHE A 336 21.98 -7.32 -6.20
CA PHE A 336 20.98 -7.73 -5.21
C PHE A 336 21.63 -8.04 -3.86
N LYS A 337 22.72 -8.83 -3.86
CA LYS A 337 23.44 -9.20 -2.63
C LYS A 337 24.07 -8.00 -1.92
N ALA A 338 24.55 -7.00 -2.66
CA ALA A 338 25.12 -5.79 -2.07
C ALA A 338 24.09 -4.98 -1.27
N SER A 339 22.82 -5.09 -1.66
CA SER A 339 21.71 -4.33 -1.04
C SER A 339 20.96 -5.12 0.01
N TYR A 340 20.71 -6.39 -0.30
CA TYR A 340 19.90 -7.32 0.50
C TYR A 340 20.58 -8.70 0.56
N PRO A 341 21.69 -8.82 1.33
CA PRO A 341 22.38 -10.09 1.48
C PRO A 341 21.48 -11.16 2.09
N ASP A 342 20.61 -10.74 3.01
CA ASP A 342 19.66 -11.56 3.74
C ASP A 342 18.28 -10.91 3.70
N GLY A 343 17.25 -11.70 3.84
CA GLY A 343 15.88 -11.21 3.98
C GLY A 343 14.90 -11.77 2.97
N PRO A 344 13.65 -11.29 3.01
CA PRO A 344 12.54 -11.87 2.26
C PRO A 344 12.45 -11.38 0.81
N HIS A 345 13.14 -10.29 0.46
CA HIS A 345 13.12 -9.76 -0.90
C HIS A 345 13.69 -10.78 -1.90
N LYS A 346 13.30 -10.67 -3.16
CA LYS A 346 13.80 -11.54 -4.23
C LYS A 346 14.39 -10.71 -5.36
N LYS A 347 15.50 -11.17 -5.92
CA LYS A 347 16.03 -10.56 -7.14
C LYS A 347 14.95 -10.51 -8.22
N ALA A 348 14.83 -9.39 -8.91
CA ALA A 348 13.98 -9.25 -10.08
C ALA A 348 14.84 -9.11 -11.35
N ASP A 349 14.46 -9.82 -12.39
CA ASP A 349 15.04 -9.67 -13.72
C ASP A 349 14.07 -8.96 -14.68
N GLN A 350 12.80 -8.78 -14.29
CA GLN A 350 11.72 -8.24 -15.09
C GLN A 350 10.74 -7.41 -14.25
N ILE A 351 9.82 -6.70 -14.89
CA ILE A 351 8.84 -5.84 -14.22
C ILE A 351 7.74 -6.67 -13.55
N LEU A 352 7.18 -7.68 -14.25
CA LEU A 352 6.05 -8.50 -13.79
C LEU A 352 6.41 -9.53 -12.70
N ASN A 353 7.58 -9.48 -12.13
CA ASN A 353 8.16 -10.56 -11.33
C ASN A 353 7.32 -11.00 -10.11
N SER A 354 6.58 -10.10 -9.50
CA SER A 354 5.80 -10.33 -8.28
C SER A 354 4.29 -10.12 -8.44
N VAL A 355 3.79 -9.92 -9.66
CA VAL A 355 2.36 -9.71 -9.88
C VAL A 355 1.66 -11.07 -9.87
N PRO A 356 0.67 -11.30 -8.97
CA PRO A 356 -0.10 -12.54 -8.94
C PRO A 356 -0.76 -12.83 -10.30
N GLY A 357 -0.66 -14.09 -10.74
CA GLY A 357 -1.24 -14.54 -11.99
C GLY A 357 -0.48 -14.10 -13.27
N ALA A 358 0.60 -13.34 -13.15
CA ALA A 358 1.44 -13.05 -14.29
C ALA A 358 2.26 -14.29 -14.68
N ASP A 359 2.20 -14.68 -15.94
CA ASP A 359 3.11 -15.68 -16.50
C ASP A 359 4.37 -14.98 -17.00
N ASN A 360 5.50 -15.37 -16.45
CA ASN A 360 6.81 -14.80 -16.75
C ASN A 360 7.67 -15.75 -17.60
N SER A 361 7.07 -16.83 -18.10
CA SER A 361 7.75 -17.80 -18.98
C SER A 361 8.16 -17.15 -20.27
N GLY A 362 9.17 -17.12 -20.83
CA GLY A 362 9.55 -16.49 -22.10
C GLY A 362 10.13 -15.06 -21.99
N PHE A 363 10.31 -14.54 -20.78
CA PHE A 363 11.12 -13.36 -20.58
C PHE A 363 12.61 -13.76 -20.52
N GLU A 364 13.43 -13.16 -21.38
CA GLU A 364 14.88 -13.35 -21.36
C GLU A 364 15.54 -12.24 -20.53
N PRO A 365 16.20 -12.55 -19.41
CA PRO A 365 16.94 -11.58 -18.63
C PRO A 365 18.05 -10.89 -19.44
N TYR A 366 18.36 -9.64 -19.12
CA TYR A 366 19.52 -8.98 -19.71
C TYR A 366 20.81 -9.78 -19.43
N PRO A 367 21.69 -9.98 -20.40
CA PRO A 367 22.95 -10.67 -20.18
C PRO A 367 23.91 -9.84 -19.33
N TYR A 368 24.75 -10.50 -18.54
CA TYR A 368 25.95 -9.92 -17.95
C TYR A 368 27.14 -10.25 -18.84
N ASP A 369 27.62 -9.27 -19.61
CA ASP A 369 28.76 -9.41 -20.54
C ASP A 369 29.54 -8.09 -20.61
N PRO A 370 30.49 -7.87 -19.69
CA PRO A 370 31.32 -6.67 -19.68
C PRO A 370 32.14 -6.45 -20.97
N ALA A 371 32.52 -7.53 -21.65
CA ALA A 371 33.31 -7.40 -22.87
C ALA A 371 32.46 -6.86 -24.03
N ALA A 372 31.26 -7.42 -24.22
CA ALA A 372 30.30 -6.91 -25.19
C ALA A 372 29.84 -5.48 -24.83
N ALA A 373 29.61 -5.20 -23.53
CA ALA A 373 29.26 -3.88 -23.02
C ALA A 373 30.32 -2.82 -23.39
N LYS A 374 31.62 -3.13 -23.20
CA LYS A 374 32.72 -2.23 -23.55
C LYS A 374 32.79 -1.97 -25.06
N LYS A 375 32.51 -2.96 -25.88
CA LYS A 375 32.46 -2.83 -27.33
C LYS A 375 31.28 -1.92 -27.75
N LEU A 376 30.08 -2.14 -27.20
CA LEU A 376 28.91 -1.31 -27.46
C LEU A 376 29.17 0.16 -27.10
N LEU A 377 29.81 0.41 -25.96
CA LEU A 377 30.14 1.77 -25.53
C LEU A 377 31.12 2.43 -26.51
N ALA A 378 32.12 1.70 -26.99
CA ALA A 378 33.04 2.22 -28.00
C ALA A 378 32.37 2.50 -29.36
N GLU A 379 31.33 1.74 -29.69
CA GLU A 379 30.53 1.91 -30.91
C GLU A 379 29.37 2.92 -30.76
N SER A 380 29.16 3.47 -29.56
CA SER A 380 28.14 4.47 -29.30
C SER A 380 28.49 5.81 -29.95
N THR A 381 27.54 6.74 -29.98
CA THR A 381 27.77 8.11 -30.45
C THR A 381 28.83 8.85 -29.63
N TYR A 382 29.10 8.38 -28.41
CA TYR A 382 30.13 8.92 -27.53
C TYR A 382 31.52 8.31 -27.77
N GLY A 383 31.59 7.10 -28.32
CA GLY A 383 32.85 6.47 -28.71
C GLY A 383 33.76 6.02 -27.55
N GLY A 384 33.27 6.08 -26.30
CA GLY A 384 34.00 5.64 -25.11
C GLY A 384 33.61 6.40 -23.85
N PRO A 385 34.11 5.97 -22.66
CA PRO A 385 33.72 6.51 -21.37
C PRO A 385 34.17 7.97 -21.15
N GLU A 386 35.27 8.40 -21.76
CA GLU A 386 35.84 9.74 -21.55
C GLU A 386 35.00 10.87 -22.15
N ARG A 387 34.10 10.53 -23.09
CA ARG A 387 33.20 11.49 -23.74
C ARG A 387 31.79 11.50 -23.17
N LEU A 388 31.49 10.59 -22.25
CA LEU A 388 30.19 10.56 -21.60
C LEU A 388 30.02 11.79 -20.71
N PRO A 389 28.87 12.46 -20.78
CA PRO A 389 28.52 13.42 -19.76
C PRO A 389 28.36 12.74 -18.40
N LYS A 390 28.47 13.53 -17.34
CA LYS A 390 28.24 13.05 -15.98
C LYS A 390 26.85 12.43 -15.84
N ILE A 391 26.78 11.25 -15.23
CA ILE A 391 25.53 10.52 -14.96
C ILE A 391 25.04 10.88 -13.57
N LEU A 392 23.82 11.41 -13.47
CA LEU A 392 23.18 11.76 -12.21
C LEU A 392 22.12 10.70 -11.86
N PHE A 393 22.33 10.02 -10.73
CA PHE A 393 21.33 9.19 -10.06
C PHE A 393 20.57 10.00 -9.03
N VAL A 394 19.27 9.84 -8.96
CA VAL A 394 18.41 10.36 -7.88
C VAL A 394 17.56 9.27 -7.25
N GLY A 395 17.05 9.52 -6.06
CA GLY A 395 16.24 8.57 -5.31
C GLY A 395 17.03 7.77 -4.29
N ILE A 396 18.22 8.23 -3.92
CA ILE A 396 19.12 7.58 -2.97
C ILE A 396 18.76 8.04 -1.56
N SER A 397 17.77 7.37 -0.94
CA SER A 397 17.16 7.82 0.31
C SER A 397 17.32 6.85 1.49
N ALA A 398 17.93 5.67 1.26
CA ALA A 398 18.11 4.65 2.30
C ALA A 398 19.42 3.87 2.08
N PRO A 399 20.03 3.30 3.14
CA PRO A 399 21.32 2.61 3.05
C PRO A 399 21.37 1.50 1.99
N ALA A 400 20.32 0.68 1.85
CA ALA A 400 20.27 -0.37 0.84
C ALA A 400 20.24 0.18 -0.60
N ILE A 401 19.57 1.31 -0.80
CA ILE A 401 19.51 2.00 -2.10
C ILE A 401 20.88 2.61 -2.43
N GLU A 402 21.51 3.21 -1.41
CA GLU A 402 22.86 3.76 -1.55
C GLU A 402 23.87 2.66 -1.92
N ALA A 403 23.82 1.52 -1.22
CA ALA A 403 24.66 0.37 -1.51
C ALA A 403 24.46 -0.15 -2.95
N ALA A 404 23.21 -0.21 -3.42
CA ALA A 404 22.90 -0.59 -4.80
C ALA A 404 23.48 0.40 -5.82
N ALA A 405 23.30 1.70 -5.62
CA ALA A 405 23.79 2.72 -6.53
C ALA A 405 25.32 2.76 -6.56
N GLN A 406 25.97 2.62 -5.40
CA GLN A 406 27.44 2.51 -5.29
C GLN A 406 27.96 1.27 -6.00
N PHE A 407 27.29 0.12 -5.85
CA PHE A 407 27.64 -1.11 -6.56
C PHE A 407 27.56 -0.92 -8.08
N ILE A 408 26.47 -0.33 -8.59
CA ILE A 408 26.30 -0.04 -10.02
C ILE A 408 27.43 0.85 -10.52
N ALA A 409 27.73 1.95 -9.83
CA ALA A 409 28.78 2.87 -10.22
C ALA A 409 30.17 2.19 -10.23
N GLU A 410 30.45 1.33 -9.26
CA GLU A 410 31.71 0.58 -9.20
C GLU A 410 31.81 -0.44 -10.33
N GLN A 411 30.72 -1.15 -10.69
CA GLN A 411 30.70 -2.04 -11.86
C GLN A 411 30.97 -1.27 -13.16
N TRP A 412 30.42 -0.08 -13.32
CA TRP A 412 30.69 0.75 -14.50
C TRP A 412 32.13 1.27 -14.52
N ARG A 413 32.69 1.61 -13.35
CA ARG A 413 34.09 2.02 -13.25
C ARG A 413 35.02 0.87 -13.64
N GLN A 414 34.80 -0.33 -13.13
CA GLN A 414 35.64 -1.50 -13.38
C GLN A 414 35.50 -2.02 -14.81
N ASN A 415 34.27 -2.17 -15.30
CA ASN A 415 33.99 -2.84 -16.56
C ASN A 415 34.05 -1.92 -17.77
N LEU A 416 33.72 -0.64 -17.61
CA LEU A 416 33.57 0.34 -18.69
C LEU A 416 34.54 1.52 -18.59
N GLY A 417 35.16 1.76 -17.44
CA GLY A 417 36.03 2.93 -17.21
C GLY A 417 35.24 4.22 -16.90
N ILE A 418 33.93 4.13 -16.60
CA ILE A 418 33.09 5.30 -16.30
C ILE A 418 33.32 5.72 -14.86
N THR A 419 33.76 6.95 -14.63
CA THR A 419 34.04 7.53 -13.30
C THR A 419 33.16 8.72 -12.95
N ALA A 420 32.51 9.34 -13.92
CA ALA A 420 31.72 10.54 -13.74
C ALA A 420 30.25 10.21 -13.38
N VAL A 421 30.04 9.74 -12.15
CA VAL A 421 28.71 9.39 -11.62
C VAL A 421 28.45 10.18 -10.34
N ASP A 422 27.30 10.83 -10.26
CA ASP A 422 26.78 11.52 -9.07
C ASP A 422 25.56 10.82 -8.52
N MET A 423 25.41 10.87 -7.20
CA MET A 423 24.27 10.30 -6.48
C MET A 423 23.66 11.38 -5.58
N LYS A 424 22.34 11.57 -5.67
CA LYS A 424 21.62 12.53 -4.82
C LYS A 424 20.46 11.87 -4.10
N PRO A 425 20.23 12.20 -2.83
CA PRO A 425 19.01 11.81 -2.15
C PRO A 425 17.80 12.42 -2.86
N GLN A 426 16.69 11.71 -2.79
CA GLN A 426 15.42 12.20 -3.30
C GLN A 426 14.77 13.09 -2.23
N GLN A 427 15.00 14.38 -2.34
CA GLN A 427 14.16 15.38 -1.68
C GLN A 427 13.45 16.14 -2.80
N ASP A 428 12.13 16.00 -2.91
CA ASP A 428 11.26 16.71 -3.87
C ASP A 428 11.62 16.58 -5.37
N SER A 429 12.17 15.43 -5.76
CA SER A 429 12.74 15.20 -7.10
C SER A 429 11.75 15.17 -8.26
N TYR A 430 10.44 15.28 -7.97
CA TYR A 430 9.43 15.30 -9.02
C TYR A 430 9.03 16.71 -9.49
N ALA A 431 9.46 17.75 -8.83
CA ALA A 431 9.05 19.14 -9.08
C ALA A 431 10.19 20.16 -9.18
N GLY A 432 11.46 19.76 -9.03
CA GLY A 432 12.59 20.69 -9.00
C GLY A 432 13.20 21.01 -10.36
N PRO A 433 13.96 22.09 -10.49
CA PRO A 433 14.65 22.47 -11.73
C PRO A 433 15.67 21.42 -12.22
N ASP A 434 16.15 20.56 -11.32
CA ASP A 434 17.09 19.47 -11.62
C ASP A 434 16.43 18.24 -12.27
N GLN A 435 15.09 18.11 -12.25
CA GLN A 435 14.38 16.99 -12.88
C GLN A 435 14.78 16.80 -14.35
N ASN A 436 15.02 17.90 -15.04
CA ASN A 436 15.47 17.91 -16.41
C ASN A 436 16.95 17.51 -16.62
N ALA A 437 17.74 17.43 -15.56
CA ALA A 437 19.16 17.04 -15.63
C ALA A 437 19.40 15.58 -15.23
N VAL A 438 18.39 14.88 -14.72
CA VAL A 438 18.51 13.53 -14.18
C VAL A 438 18.55 12.49 -15.31
N GLN A 439 19.52 11.60 -15.25
CA GLN A 439 19.67 10.46 -16.16
C GLN A 439 19.03 9.18 -15.64
N ILE A 440 19.07 8.97 -14.32
CA ILE A 440 18.61 7.73 -13.70
C ILE A 440 17.78 8.04 -12.46
N PHE A 441 16.57 7.50 -12.45
CA PHE A 441 15.66 7.58 -11.31
C PHE A 441 15.58 6.21 -10.63
N ARG A 442 15.86 6.16 -9.33
CA ARG A 442 15.45 5.02 -8.53
C ARG A 442 14.02 5.21 -8.08
N ASP A 443 13.16 4.26 -8.39
CA ASP A 443 11.80 4.27 -7.88
C ASP A 443 11.16 2.89 -7.92
N ASP A 444 10.10 2.74 -7.13
CA ASP A 444 9.25 1.57 -7.18
C ASP A 444 8.10 1.77 -8.16
N VAL A 445 7.64 0.67 -8.69
CA VAL A 445 6.36 0.60 -9.36
C VAL A 445 5.58 -0.54 -8.73
N GLY A 446 4.37 -0.24 -8.31
CA GLY A 446 3.47 -1.18 -7.68
C GLY A 446 2.06 -1.05 -8.25
N THR A 447 1.29 -2.12 -8.15
CA THR A 447 -0.14 -2.09 -8.44
C THR A 447 -0.93 -2.39 -7.19
N ARG A 448 -2.09 -1.75 -7.08
CA ARG A 448 -3.09 -2.04 -6.04
C ARG A 448 -4.09 -3.11 -6.51
N VAL A 449 -4.02 -3.47 -7.78
CA VAL A 449 -4.82 -4.52 -8.40
C VAL A 449 -3.86 -5.59 -8.89
N PRO A 450 -3.97 -6.85 -8.47
CA PRO A 450 -3.10 -7.94 -8.91
C PRO A 450 -3.44 -8.35 -10.37
N ASP A 451 -3.16 -7.44 -11.29
CA ASP A 451 -3.41 -7.57 -12.72
C ASP A 451 -2.20 -7.06 -13.51
N ALA A 452 -1.63 -7.91 -14.33
CA ALA A 452 -0.41 -7.64 -15.08
C ALA A 452 -0.56 -6.44 -16.03
N VAL A 453 -1.71 -6.28 -16.68
CA VAL A 453 -1.97 -5.20 -17.63
C VAL A 453 -2.05 -3.86 -16.90
N SER A 454 -2.78 -3.79 -15.79
CA SER A 454 -2.87 -2.58 -14.97
C SER A 454 -1.49 -2.18 -14.43
N TYR A 455 -0.69 -3.16 -14.02
CA TYR A 455 0.65 -2.93 -13.51
C TYR A 455 1.56 -2.33 -14.60
N LEU A 456 1.66 -3.01 -15.75
CA LEU A 456 2.48 -2.52 -16.86
C LEU A 456 1.99 -1.19 -17.41
N ALA A 457 0.68 -0.99 -17.51
CA ALA A 457 0.13 0.28 -17.95
C ALA A 457 0.57 1.44 -17.03
N GLY A 458 0.56 1.25 -15.72
CA GLY A 458 1.08 2.23 -14.77
C GLY A 458 2.59 2.45 -14.85
N CYS A 459 3.34 1.43 -15.32
CA CYS A 459 4.80 1.49 -15.42
C CYS A 459 5.29 2.07 -16.74
N ILE A 460 4.83 1.54 -17.86
CA ILE A 460 5.50 1.67 -19.17
C ILE A 460 4.59 2.16 -20.30
N ALA A 461 3.27 2.25 -20.11
CA ALA A 461 2.43 2.90 -21.13
C ALA A 461 2.85 4.36 -21.33
N SER A 462 2.86 4.84 -22.55
CA SER A 462 3.29 6.21 -22.87
C SER A 462 2.50 7.29 -22.11
N THR A 463 1.27 6.98 -21.69
CA THR A 463 0.40 7.85 -20.89
C THR A 463 0.67 7.81 -19.39
N SER A 464 1.48 6.87 -18.91
CA SER A 464 1.78 6.74 -17.47
C SER A 464 2.65 7.89 -16.97
N SER A 465 2.46 8.28 -15.71
CA SER A 465 3.32 9.28 -15.07
C SER A 465 4.78 8.83 -15.00
N ASN A 466 5.02 7.51 -14.88
CA ASN A 466 6.37 6.96 -14.89
C ASN A 466 7.05 7.14 -16.25
N ALA A 467 6.36 6.80 -17.35
CA ALA A 467 6.87 7.00 -18.71
C ALA A 467 7.15 8.48 -19.00
N GLN A 468 6.26 9.37 -18.59
CA GLN A 468 6.41 10.81 -18.84
C GLN A 468 7.51 11.46 -18.00
N ASN A 469 7.60 11.13 -16.72
CA ASN A 469 8.46 11.86 -15.78
C ASN A 469 9.82 11.18 -15.57
N LYS A 470 9.88 9.85 -15.51
CA LYS A 470 11.12 9.13 -15.20
C LYS A 470 11.83 8.58 -16.43
N LEU A 471 11.05 8.07 -17.40
CA LEU A 471 11.58 7.57 -18.66
C LEU A 471 11.78 8.67 -19.73
N GLY A 472 11.54 9.94 -19.39
CA GLY A 472 11.76 11.07 -20.28
C GLY A 472 10.72 11.22 -21.39
N GLY A 473 9.47 10.84 -21.15
CA GLY A 473 8.42 10.81 -22.16
C GLY A 473 8.58 9.62 -23.11
N TYR A 474 8.90 8.48 -22.52
CA TYR A 474 8.99 7.20 -23.25
C TYR A 474 7.71 6.94 -24.05
N LYS A 475 7.88 6.45 -25.26
CA LYS A 475 6.81 5.99 -26.11
C LYS A 475 7.30 4.83 -26.98
N ASN A 476 6.51 3.75 -27.00
CA ASN A 476 6.69 2.63 -27.88
C ASN A 476 5.31 2.15 -28.34
N ASP A 477 5.04 2.27 -29.64
CA ASP A 477 3.71 1.98 -30.19
C ASP A 477 3.33 0.50 -30.02
N ASN A 478 4.30 -0.43 -30.00
CA ASN A 478 4.03 -1.85 -29.73
C ASN A 478 3.63 -2.09 -28.28
N VAL A 479 4.27 -1.41 -27.32
CA VAL A 479 3.90 -1.47 -25.90
C VAL A 479 2.48 -0.92 -25.70
N ASP A 480 2.21 0.27 -26.25
CA ASP A 480 0.91 0.93 -26.10
C ASP A 480 -0.21 0.12 -26.75
N ALA A 481 0.00 -0.41 -27.96
CA ALA A 481 -0.99 -1.21 -28.67
C ALA A 481 -1.30 -2.52 -27.92
N ALA A 482 -0.28 -3.24 -27.45
CA ALA A 482 -0.47 -4.47 -26.70
C ALA A 482 -1.21 -4.24 -25.38
N LEU A 483 -0.86 -3.19 -24.63
CA LEU A 483 -1.55 -2.84 -23.38
C LEU A 483 -2.99 -2.36 -23.62
N ALA A 484 -3.23 -1.57 -24.69
CA ALA A 484 -4.58 -1.11 -25.05
C ALA A 484 -5.49 -2.29 -25.43
N GLU A 485 -4.98 -3.22 -26.24
CA GLU A 485 -5.72 -4.43 -26.60
C GLU A 485 -5.99 -5.30 -25.36
N ALA A 486 -4.96 -5.56 -24.54
CA ALA A 486 -5.09 -6.33 -23.32
C ALA A 486 -6.13 -5.75 -22.36
N ALA A 487 -6.23 -4.43 -22.27
CA ALA A 487 -7.19 -3.74 -21.41
C ALA A 487 -8.66 -4.01 -21.78
N THR A 488 -8.94 -4.48 -22.99
CA THR A 488 -10.30 -4.84 -23.43
C THR A 488 -10.67 -6.29 -23.13
N LYS A 489 -9.70 -7.15 -22.81
CA LYS A 489 -9.92 -8.58 -22.55
C LYS A 489 -10.43 -8.81 -21.14
N ALA A 490 -11.23 -9.84 -20.94
CA ALA A 490 -11.68 -10.26 -19.60
C ALA A 490 -10.49 -10.56 -18.67
N ALA A 491 -10.71 -10.48 -17.36
CA ALA A 491 -9.66 -10.66 -16.36
C ALA A 491 -9.00 -12.05 -16.43
N ASP A 492 -9.78 -13.06 -16.81
CA ASP A 492 -9.39 -14.47 -16.94
C ASP A 492 -9.06 -14.91 -18.37
N ASP A 493 -9.08 -13.98 -19.34
CA ASP A 493 -8.73 -14.27 -20.72
C ASP A 493 -7.21 -14.54 -20.84
N PRO A 494 -6.77 -15.72 -21.32
CA PRO A 494 -5.35 -16.01 -21.51
C PRO A 494 -4.62 -15.03 -22.44
N GLN A 495 -5.33 -14.42 -23.39
CA GLN A 495 -4.75 -13.40 -24.28
C GLN A 495 -4.36 -12.14 -23.51
N ARG A 496 -5.05 -11.82 -22.40
CA ARG A 496 -4.70 -10.67 -21.56
C ARG A 496 -3.29 -10.80 -20.99
N VAL A 497 -2.94 -11.98 -20.45
CA VAL A 497 -1.60 -12.26 -19.92
C VAL A 497 -0.55 -12.26 -21.02
N LYS A 498 -0.87 -12.90 -22.16
CA LYS A 498 0.07 -12.92 -23.30
C LYS A 498 0.39 -11.52 -23.84
N LEU A 499 -0.59 -10.67 -24.00
CA LEU A 499 -0.40 -9.28 -24.45
C LEU A 499 0.40 -8.46 -23.43
N ALA A 500 0.23 -8.72 -22.12
CA ALA A 500 1.06 -8.10 -21.09
C ALA A 500 2.52 -8.55 -21.22
N GLN A 501 2.78 -9.83 -21.48
CA GLN A 501 4.14 -10.33 -21.76
C GLN A 501 4.73 -9.70 -23.01
N ASP A 502 3.97 -9.62 -24.10
CA ASP A 502 4.42 -9.00 -25.35
C ASP A 502 4.81 -7.52 -25.12
N ALA A 503 4.01 -6.78 -24.36
CA ALA A 503 4.33 -5.40 -23.96
C ALA A 503 5.61 -5.32 -23.12
N GLN A 504 5.78 -6.20 -22.15
CA GLN A 504 6.99 -6.26 -21.31
C GLN A 504 8.24 -6.59 -22.14
N ASN A 505 8.15 -7.54 -23.07
CA ASN A 505 9.25 -7.92 -23.95
C ASN A 505 9.62 -6.77 -24.91
N ALA A 506 8.63 -6.08 -25.49
CA ALA A 506 8.90 -4.91 -26.31
C ALA A 506 9.59 -3.78 -25.52
N PHE A 507 9.19 -3.56 -24.27
CA PHE A 507 9.87 -2.59 -23.41
C PHE A 507 11.29 -3.01 -23.01
N ARG A 508 11.49 -4.30 -22.75
CA ARG A 508 12.83 -4.85 -22.47
C ARG A 508 13.82 -4.51 -23.57
N ASP A 509 13.40 -4.63 -24.83
CA ASP A 509 14.25 -4.41 -26.00
C ASP A 509 14.68 -2.94 -26.17
N ASP A 510 14.01 -2.02 -25.48
CA ASP A 510 14.41 -0.61 -25.42
C ASP A 510 15.53 -0.31 -24.40
N TRP A 511 15.87 -1.27 -23.56
CA TRP A 511 16.94 -1.17 -22.55
C TRP A 511 16.80 0.07 -21.66
N ALA A 512 15.59 0.32 -21.18
CA ALA A 512 15.24 1.56 -20.50
C ALA A 512 15.27 1.49 -18.96
N PHE A 513 15.68 0.36 -18.38
CA PHE A 513 15.73 0.17 -16.94
C PHE A 513 16.76 -0.88 -16.50
N ILE A 514 17.26 -0.74 -15.27
CA ILE A 514 18.02 -1.78 -14.57
C ILE A 514 17.07 -2.46 -13.60
N PRO A 515 16.72 -3.74 -13.80
CA PRO A 515 15.95 -4.51 -12.84
C PRO A 515 16.75 -4.75 -11.55
N TRP A 516 16.08 -4.73 -10.39
CA TRP A 516 16.78 -4.86 -9.12
C TRP A 516 16.14 -5.92 -8.22
N TYR A 517 14.98 -5.65 -7.58
CA TYR A 517 14.33 -6.64 -6.73
C TYR A 517 12.81 -6.53 -6.68
N SER A 518 12.17 -7.65 -6.37
CA SER A 518 10.76 -7.73 -5.98
C SER A 518 10.65 -7.61 -4.47
N GLN A 519 9.75 -6.75 -4.03
CA GLN A 519 9.58 -6.43 -2.64
C GLN A 519 8.75 -7.49 -1.93
N ALA A 520 9.25 -8.00 -0.80
CA ALA A 520 8.44 -8.76 0.13
C ALA A 520 7.65 -7.81 1.03
N MET A 521 6.54 -8.30 1.56
CA MET A 521 5.77 -7.59 2.56
C MET A 521 6.65 -7.20 3.74
N SER A 522 6.48 -5.98 4.19
CA SER A 522 7.33 -5.36 5.20
C SER A 522 6.72 -5.38 6.60
N ARG A 523 5.62 -6.10 6.79
CA ARG A 523 5.04 -6.27 8.11
C ARG A 523 5.68 -7.45 8.80
N TRP A 524 6.28 -7.21 9.93
CA TRP A 524 6.95 -8.21 10.75
C TRP A 524 6.13 -8.52 11.97
N ALA A 525 6.06 -9.78 12.31
CA ALA A 525 5.38 -10.23 13.51
C ALA A 525 6.20 -11.36 14.16
N THR A 526 6.11 -11.47 15.48
CA THR A 526 6.62 -12.63 16.22
C THR A 526 5.90 -13.90 15.77
N LYS A 527 6.53 -15.06 15.96
CA LYS A 527 5.97 -16.36 15.50
C LYS A 527 4.66 -16.76 16.17
N ASP A 528 4.35 -16.18 17.31
CA ASP A 528 3.07 -16.34 18.01
C ASP A 528 1.94 -15.55 17.34
N VAL A 529 2.23 -14.51 16.56
CA VAL A 529 1.22 -13.82 15.75
C VAL A 529 0.96 -14.62 14.47
N LYS A 530 -0.27 -15.07 14.30
CA LYS A 530 -0.73 -15.82 13.12
C LYS A 530 -1.67 -14.98 12.27
N GLY A 531 -1.69 -15.21 10.96
CA GLY A 531 -2.56 -14.52 10.02
C GLY A 531 -1.94 -13.28 9.37
N MET A 532 -0.89 -12.70 9.96
CA MET A 532 -0.17 -11.56 9.36
C MET A 532 0.57 -11.95 8.06
N GLU A 533 1.03 -13.20 7.97
CA GLU A 533 1.70 -13.77 6.79
C GLU A 533 0.79 -13.89 5.56
N LYS A 534 -0.53 -13.80 5.75
CA LYS A 534 -1.52 -13.89 4.66
C LYS A 534 -1.84 -12.55 4.01
N ASN A 535 -1.28 -11.48 4.52
CA ASN A 535 -1.58 -10.15 4.01
C ASN A 535 -0.96 -9.92 2.63
N LEU A 536 -1.74 -9.37 1.73
CA LEU A 536 -1.30 -8.91 0.42
C LEU A 536 -1.10 -7.40 0.44
N ASP A 537 0.00 -6.97 -0.16
CA ASP A 537 0.31 -5.56 -0.34
C ASP A 537 0.25 -4.76 0.99
N TRP A 538 -0.09 -3.50 0.89
CA TRP A 538 -0.14 -2.54 1.98
C TRP A 538 -1.35 -2.70 2.92
N GLN A 539 -2.24 -3.68 2.68
CA GLN A 539 -3.46 -3.85 3.45
C GLN A 539 -3.45 -5.14 4.29
N VAL A 540 -4.14 -5.09 5.41
CA VAL A 540 -4.50 -6.28 6.18
C VAL A 540 -5.69 -6.94 5.51
N VAL A 541 -5.48 -8.08 4.87
CA VAL A 541 -6.47 -8.71 3.98
C VAL A 541 -7.63 -9.33 4.75
N ALA A 542 -7.35 -10.01 5.83
CA ALA A 542 -8.35 -10.69 6.66
C ALA A 542 -8.08 -10.42 8.14
N PRO A 543 -8.34 -9.19 8.63
CA PRO A 543 -7.99 -8.81 10.00
C PRO A 543 -8.68 -9.66 11.09
N TRP A 544 -9.80 -10.29 10.77
CA TRP A 544 -10.49 -11.24 11.65
C TRP A 544 -9.72 -12.55 11.87
N ASP A 545 -8.78 -12.90 10.97
CA ASP A 545 -7.98 -14.15 11.07
C ASP A 545 -6.70 -13.97 11.90
N ILE A 546 -6.30 -12.75 12.21
CA ILE A 546 -5.12 -12.50 13.02
C ILE A 546 -5.38 -12.96 14.45
N SER A 547 -4.40 -13.67 15.02
CA SER A 547 -4.42 -14.12 16.42
C SER A 547 -3.02 -14.09 17.02
N VAL A 548 -2.93 -14.07 18.36
CA VAL A 548 -1.70 -14.14 19.14
C VAL A 548 -1.74 -15.42 19.99
N GLY A 549 -0.69 -16.26 19.93
CA GLY A 549 -0.60 -17.51 20.70
C GLY A 549 -0.46 -18.78 19.88
#